data_51c1af4bf2a8ec7bdc0ba5d1245547a3
#
_entry.id   51c1af4bf2a8ec7bdc0ba5d1245547a3
#
_cell.length_a   1.000
_cell.length_b   1.000
_cell.length_c   1.000
_cell.angle_alpha   90.00
_cell.angle_beta   90.00
_cell.angle_gamma   90.00
#
_symmetry.space_group_name_H-M   'P 1'
#
loop_
_entity.id
_entity.type
_entity.pdbx_description
1 polymer ?
#
loop_
_entity_poly.entity_id
_entity_poly.type
_entity_poly.pdbx_seq_one_letter_code
_entity_poly.pdbx_strand_id
1 'polypeptide(L)'
;MITSKDIIKAHKVLKGVVVETPLDYDEKYGAKIYLKKENAQRVRSFKIRGAYYAISQLTAKERERGVVCASAGNHAQGVAYTCREMKIPATIFMPITTPQQKISQVRFFGGEYVTIKLVGDTFDASSKAAQEYTEVKNCTFIDPF
;
A
#
# COMPACT_ATOMS: atom_id res chain seq x y z
N MET A 1 7.37 -7.71 18.80
CA MET A 1 8.60 -7.09 18.21
C MET A 1 8.92 -7.86 16.92
N ILE A 2 9.21 -7.16 15.81
CA ILE A 2 9.57 -7.79 14.54
C ILE A 2 10.97 -8.39 14.65
N THR A 3 11.15 -9.62 14.19
CA THR A 3 12.40 -10.37 14.22
C THR A 3 13.00 -10.52 12.81
N SER A 4 14.27 -10.92 12.73
CA SER A 4 14.90 -11.25 11.44
C SER A 4 14.20 -12.41 10.72
N LYS A 5 13.59 -13.35 11.43
CA LYS A 5 12.80 -14.43 10.84
C LYS A 5 11.56 -13.91 10.11
N ASP A 6 10.89 -12.89 10.67
CA ASP A 6 9.71 -12.26 10.04
C ASP A 6 10.11 -11.54 8.75
N ILE A 7 11.26 -10.86 8.75
CA ILE A 7 11.81 -10.20 7.55
C ILE A 7 12.14 -11.22 6.46
N ILE A 8 12.78 -12.34 6.82
CA ILE A 8 13.10 -13.41 5.87
C ILE A 8 11.82 -14.05 5.30
N LYS A 9 10.79 -14.26 6.15
CA LYS A 9 9.49 -14.76 5.71
C LYS A 9 8.83 -13.79 4.71
N ALA A 10 8.81 -12.50 5.02
CA ALA A 10 8.29 -11.47 4.12
C ALA A 10 9.07 -11.43 2.79
N HIS A 11 10.40 -11.51 2.84
CA HIS A 11 11.24 -11.55 1.64
C HIS A 11 10.87 -12.72 0.70
N LYS A 12 10.63 -13.91 1.25
CA LYS A 12 10.21 -15.08 0.45
C LYS A 12 8.86 -14.86 -0.25
N VAL A 13 7.90 -14.25 0.43
CA VAL A 13 6.57 -13.93 -0.14
C VAL A 13 6.69 -12.87 -1.23
N LEU A 14 7.59 -11.91 -1.08
CA LEU A 14 7.77 -10.79 -2.00
C LEU A 14 8.62 -11.14 -3.23
N LYS A 15 9.26 -12.31 -3.26
CA LYS A 15 10.08 -12.74 -4.39
C LYS A 15 9.25 -12.84 -5.68
N GLY A 16 9.68 -12.15 -6.73
CA GLY A 16 8.96 -12.05 -8.00
C GLY A 16 7.85 -10.98 -8.05
N VAL A 17 7.44 -10.48 -6.88
CA VAL A 17 6.43 -9.40 -6.78
C VAL A 17 7.10 -8.04 -6.84
N VAL A 18 8.10 -7.83 -6.01
CA VAL A 18 8.84 -6.57 -5.95
C VAL A 18 10.07 -6.61 -6.86
N VAL A 19 10.46 -5.45 -7.33
CA VAL A 19 11.73 -5.29 -8.06
C VAL A 19 12.88 -5.34 -7.06
N GLU A 20 13.93 -6.06 -7.39
CA GLU A 20 15.20 -5.97 -6.66
C GLU A 20 15.89 -4.66 -7.08
N THR A 21 15.60 -3.61 -6.32
CA THR A 21 16.06 -2.26 -6.64
C THR A 21 17.55 -2.10 -6.38
N PRO A 22 18.26 -1.27 -7.16
CA PRO A 22 19.69 -1.00 -6.95
C PRO A 22 19.99 -0.50 -5.55
N LEU A 23 21.19 -0.79 -5.09
CA LEU A 23 21.82 -0.23 -3.90
C LEU A 23 23.08 0.50 -4.34
N ASP A 24 22.98 1.80 -4.59
CA ASP A 24 24.06 2.60 -5.14
C ASP A 24 24.89 3.23 -4.04
N TYR A 25 26.21 3.15 -4.17
CA TYR A 25 27.11 3.93 -3.33
C TYR A 25 27.09 5.39 -3.79
N ASP A 26 26.99 6.30 -2.83
CA ASP A 26 26.97 7.74 -3.12
C ASP A 26 28.19 8.43 -2.50
N GLU A 27 29.18 8.73 -3.33
CA GLU A 27 30.43 9.42 -2.92
C GLU A 27 30.20 10.86 -2.48
N LYS A 28 29.12 11.49 -2.94
CA LYS A 28 28.84 12.90 -2.70
C LYS A 28 28.63 13.21 -1.21
N TYR A 29 28.06 12.26 -0.48
CA TYR A 29 27.73 12.43 0.93
C TYR A 29 28.81 11.93 1.90
N GLY A 30 30.00 11.53 1.38
CA GLY A 30 31.10 11.08 2.22
C GLY A 30 31.03 9.61 2.60
N ALA A 31 31.55 9.25 3.78
CA ALA A 31 31.83 7.88 4.16
C ALA A 31 30.62 6.92 4.12
N LYS A 32 30.69 5.89 3.28
CA LYS A 32 29.88 4.67 3.30
C LYS A 32 28.36 4.88 3.29
N ILE A 33 27.86 5.82 2.48
CA ILE A 33 26.42 6.02 2.28
C ILE A 33 25.97 5.25 1.04
N TYR A 34 24.92 4.45 1.20
CA TYR A 34 24.31 3.69 0.14
C TYR A 34 22.85 4.08 -0.01
N LEU A 35 22.41 4.31 -1.24
CA LEU A 35 21.05 4.69 -1.59
C LEU A 35 20.29 3.48 -2.13
N LYS A 36 19.34 2.95 -1.36
CA LYS A 36 18.40 1.92 -1.82
C LYS A 36 17.31 2.59 -2.66
N LYS A 37 17.36 2.36 -3.99
CA LYS A 37 16.52 3.05 -4.99
C LYS A 37 15.06 2.56 -5.02
N GLU A 38 14.33 2.67 -3.91
CA GLU A 38 12.92 2.22 -3.83
C GLU A 38 11.95 3.03 -4.71
N ASN A 39 12.37 4.17 -5.24
CA ASN A 39 11.65 4.89 -6.29
C ASN A 39 11.60 4.10 -7.63
N ALA A 40 12.45 3.08 -7.80
CA ALA A 40 12.42 2.17 -8.95
C ALA A 40 11.44 0.99 -8.78
N GLN A 41 10.69 0.91 -7.68
CA GLN A 41 9.63 -0.08 -7.49
C GLN A 41 8.45 0.14 -8.45
N ARG A 42 7.62 -0.91 -8.63
CA ARG A 42 6.43 -0.90 -9.50
C ARG A 42 5.48 0.26 -9.19
N VAL A 43 5.30 0.58 -7.90
CA VAL A 43 4.49 1.73 -7.44
C VAL A 43 5.35 2.95 -7.07
N ARG A 44 6.60 2.99 -7.51
CA ARG A 44 7.57 4.07 -7.30
C ARG A 44 7.85 4.38 -5.82
N SER A 45 7.67 3.40 -4.95
CA SER A 45 7.98 3.50 -3.51
C SER A 45 8.09 2.13 -2.85
N PHE A 46 8.70 2.10 -1.66
CA PHE A 46 8.84 0.89 -0.84
C PHE A 46 7.50 0.37 -0.28
N LYS A 47 6.44 1.15 -0.32
CA LYS A 47 5.14 0.79 0.29
C LYS A 47 4.50 -0.48 -0.28
N ILE A 48 4.85 -0.86 -1.50
CA ILE A 48 4.42 -2.14 -2.08
C ILE A 48 4.84 -3.33 -1.21
N ARG A 49 6.00 -3.26 -0.55
CA ARG A 49 6.52 -4.37 0.28
C ARG A 49 5.59 -4.68 1.45
N GLY A 50 5.28 -3.66 2.26
CA GLY A 50 4.39 -3.81 3.42
C GLY A 50 2.96 -4.12 3.00
N ALA A 51 2.41 -3.39 2.04
CA ALA A 51 1.05 -3.60 1.57
C ALA A 51 0.84 -5.02 1.01
N TYR A 52 1.75 -5.48 0.15
CA TYR A 52 1.64 -6.83 -0.42
C TYR A 52 1.77 -7.92 0.65
N TYR A 53 2.77 -7.79 1.53
CA TYR A 53 2.97 -8.78 2.57
C TYR A 53 1.77 -8.84 3.52
N ALA A 54 1.26 -7.71 4.01
CA ALA A 54 0.10 -7.66 4.89
C ALA A 54 -1.15 -8.31 4.25
N ILE A 55 -1.48 -7.91 3.02
CA ILE A 55 -2.65 -8.45 2.31
C ILE A 55 -2.47 -9.94 1.96
N SER A 56 -1.24 -10.39 1.71
CA SER A 56 -0.94 -11.80 1.45
C SER A 56 -1.19 -12.72 2.65
N GLN A 57 -1.17 -12.19 3.87
CA GLN A 57 -1.42 -12.96 5.09
C GLN A 57 -2.91 -13.10 5.43
N LEU A 58 -3.80 -12.42 4.70
CA LEU A 58 -5.24 -12.50 4.94
C LEU A 58 -5.80 -13.89 4.60
N THR A 59 -6.75 -14.34 5.40
CA THR A 59 -7.54 -15.55 5.13
C THR A 59 -8.43 -15.39 3.90
N ALA A 60 -8.92 -16.50 3.33
CA ALA A 60 -9.84 -16.44 2.21
C ALA A 60 -11.10 -15.60 2.51
N LYS A 61 -11.67 -15.74 3.71
CA LYS A 61 -12.84 -14.96 4.14
C LYS A 61 -12.56 -13.47 4.24
N GLU A 62 -11.38 -13.08 4.72
CA GLU A 62 -10.98 -11.66 4.79
C GLU A 62 -10.78 -11.08 3.38
N ARG A 63 -10.20 -11.85 2.46
CA ARG A 63 -10.04 -11.44 1.06
C ARG A 63 -11.38 -11.25 0.35
N GLU A 64 -12.34 -12.14 0.57
CA GLU A 64 -13.70 -12.00 0.01
C GLU A 64 -14.41 -10.73 0.51
N ARG A 65 -14.26 -10.40 1.79
CA ARG A 65 -14.83 -9.16 2.35
C ARG A 65 -14.13 -7.90 1.86
N GLY A 66 -12.91 -8.06 1.36
CA GLY A 66 -12.11 -6.97 0.84
C GLY A 66 -11.33 -6.20 1.91
N VAL A 67 -10.55 -5.25 1.45
CA VAL A 67 -9.69 -4.44 2.29
C VAL A 67 -10.04 -2.96 2.20
N VAL A 68 -9.70 -2.22 3.24
CA VAL A 68 -9.91 -0.78 3.34
C VAL A 68 -8.60 -0.12 3.75
N CYS A 69 -8.29 1.03 3.19
CA CYS A 69 -7.25 1.90 3.73
C CYS A 69 -7.61 3.38 3.57
N ALA A 70 -6.95 4.23 4.35
CA ALA A 70 -7.00 5.67 4.20
C ALA A 70 -5.61 6.18 3.81
N SER A 71 -5.48 6.70 2.59
CA SER A 71 -4.22 7.31 2.12
C SER A 71 -4.41 7.98 0.76
N ALA A 72 -3.84 9.16 0.60
CA ALA A 72 -3.75 9.86 -0.68
C ALA A 72 -2.34 9.75 -1.33
N GLY A 73 -1.51 8.82 -0.87
CA GLY A 73 -0.10 8.72 -1.29
C GLY A 73 0.35 7.30 -1.64
N ASN A 74 1.61 7.04 -1.36
CA ASN A 74 2.30 5.80 -1.75
C ASN A 74 1.68 4.53 -1.15
N HIS A 75 1.09 4.63 0.06
CA HIS A 75 0.40 3.50 0.68
C HIS A 75 -0.84 3.10 -0.14
N ALA A 76 -1.68 4.06 -0.52
CA ALA A 76 -2.83 3.82 -1.38
C ALA A 76 -2.45 3.13 -2.69
N GLN A 77 -1.34 3.55 -3.32
CA GLN A 77 -0.83 2.94 -4.55
C GLN A 77 -0.34 1.51 -4.31
N GLY A 78 0.33 1.25 -3.18
CA GLY A 78 0.77 -0.10 -2.78
C GLY A 78 -0.40 -1.05 -2.54
N VAL A 79 -1.43 -0.61 -1.81
CA VAL A 79 -2.67 -1.37 -1.58
C VAL A 79 -3.40 -1.61 -2.90
N ALA A 80 -3.58 -0.57 -3.73
CA ALA A 80 -4.26 -0.65 -5.02
C ALA A 80 -3.60 -1.68 -5.95
N TYR A 81 -2.28 -1.59 -6.12
CA TYR A 81 -1.51 -2.54 -6.92
C TYR A 81 -1.69 -3.97 -6.40
N THR A 82 -1.53 -4.16 -5.09
CA THR A 82 -1.65 -5.49 -4.47
C THR A 82 -3.03 -6.09 -4.67
N CYS A 83 -4.08 -5.31 -4.47
CA CYS A 83 -5.45 -5.78 -4.61
C CYS A 83 -5.78 -6.17 -6.05
N ARG A 84 -5.27 -5.45 -7.05
CA ARG A 84 -5.37 -5.85 -8.44
C ARG A 84 -4.65 -7.18 -8.71
N GLU A 85 -3.40 -7.33 -8.26
CA GLU A 85 -2.63 -8.56 -8.48
C GLU A 85 -3.27 -9.79 -7.81
N MET A 86 -3.88 -9.60 -6.65
CA MET A 86 -4.54 -10.67 -5.89
C MET A 86 -6.04 -10.81 -6.19
N LYS A 87 -6.62 -9.95 -7.02
CA LYS A 87 -8.05 -9.89 -7.34
C LYS A 87 -8.93 -9.73 -6.10
N ILE A 88 -8.53 -8.85 -5.19
CA ILE A 88 -9.22 -8.56 -3.93
C ILE A 88 -9.91 -7.20 -4.04
N PRO A 89 -11.20 -7.07 -3.70
CA PRO A 89 -11.85 -5.76 -3.69
C PRO A 89 -11.25 -4.86 -2.61
N ALA A 90 -10.99 -3.60 -2.97
CA ALA A 90 -10.45 -2.61 -2.06
C ALA A 90 -11.25 -1.31 -2.10
N THR A 91 -11.45 -0.70 -0.93
CA THR A 91 -11.99 0.65 -0.81
C THR A 91 -10.93 1.57 -0.23
N ILE A 92 -10.54 2.61 -0.97
CA ILE A 92 -9.49 3.55 -0.58
C ILE A 92 -10.12 4.91 -0.30
N PHE A 93 -9.99 5.35 0.94
CA PHE A 93 -10.47 6.66 1.38
C PHE A 93 -9.38 7.72 1.22
N MET A 94 -9.76 8.87 0.68
CA MET A 94 -8.90 10.03 0.48
C MET A 94 -9.65 11.30 0.84
N PRO A 95 -8.96 12.35 1.31
CA PRO A 95 -9.56 13.67 1.44
C PRO A 95 -10.12 14.18 0.11
N ILE A 96 -11.20 14.95 0.14
CA ILE A 96 -11.77 15.61 -1.05
C ILE A 96 -10.78 16.57 -1.71
N THR A 97 -9.81 17.07 -0.93
CA THR A 97 -8.72 17.96 -1.37
C THR A 97 -7.58 17.22 -2.10
N THR A 98 -7.69 15.90 -2.26
CA THR A 98 -6.63 15.10 -2.90
C THR A 98 -6.46 15.51 -4.38
N PRO A 99 -5.25 15.85 -4.82
CA PRO A 99 -4.98 16.20 -6.21
C PRO A 99 -5.40 15.09 -7.19
N GLN A 100 -6.01 15.47 -8.31
CA GLN A 100 -6.49 14.53 -9.32
C GLN A 100 -5.41 13.58 -9.84
N GLN A 101 -4.16 14.04 -9.91
CA GLN A 101 -3.01 13.21 -10.29
C GLN A 101 -2.83 12.02 -9.35
N LYS A 102 -2.97 12.21 -8.03
CA LYS A 102 -2.86 11.12 -7.04
C LYS A 102 -4.02 10.14 -7.15
N ILE A 103 -5.23 10.65 -7.35
CA ILE A 103 -6.43 9.83 -7.58
C ILE A 103 -6.25 8.95 -8.81
N SER A 104 -5.80 9.54 -9.93
CA SER A 104 -5.55 8.83 -11.18
C SER A 104 -4.48 7.76 -11.04
N GLN A 105 -3.42 8.00 -10.27
CA GLN A 105 -2.37 7.00 -10.00
C GLN A 105 -2.93 5.78 -9.25
N VAL A 106 -3.78 5.99 -8.26
CA VAL A 106 -4.39 4.88 -7.52
C VAL A 106 -5.35 4.09 -8.42
N ARG A 107 -6.15 4.76 -9.25
CA ARG A 107 -6.99 4.10 -10.26
C ARG A 107 -6.16 3.28 -11.25
N PHE A 108 -5.07 3.84 -11.73
CA PHE A 108 -4.15 3.15 -12.66
C PHE A 108 -3.59 1.85 -12.05
N PHE A 109 -3.15 1.89 -10.80
CA PHE A 109 -2.61 0.71 -10.12
C PHE A 109 -3.68 -0.30 -9.73
N GLY A 110 -4.87 0.14 -9.34
CA GLY A 110 -5.93 -0.73 -8.81
C GLY A 110 -6.86 -1.31 -9.86
N GLY A 111 -7.02 -0.63 -11.00
CA GLY A 111 -7.96 -1.06 -12.03
C GLY A 111 -9.39 -1.20 -11.49
N GLU A 112 -10.07 -2.23 -11.90
CA GLU A 112 -11.46 -2.55 -11.49
C GLU A 112 -11.61 -3.01 -10.04
N TYR A 113 -10.51 -3.40 -9.39
CA TYR A 113 -10.53 -3.92 -8.01
C TYR A 113 -10.58 -2.81 -6.95
N VAL A 114 -10.48 -1.53 -7.34
CA VAL A 114 -10.38 -0.43 -6.40
C VAL A 114 -11.52 0.57 -6.55
N THR A 115 -12.24 0.79 -5.45
CA THR A 115 -13.19 1.89 -5.29
C THR A 115 -12.54 3.00 -4.48
N ILE A 116 -12.52 4.22 -5.01
CA ILE A 116 -12.01 5.40 -4.30
C ILE A 116 -13.19 6.18 -3.72
N LYS A 117 -13.13 6.48 -2.44
CA LYS A 117 -14.09 7.35 -1.74
C LYS A 117 -13.39 8.63 -1.29
N LEU A 118 -13.86 9.76 -1.79
CA LEU A 118 -13.40 11.08 -1.37
C LEU A 118 -14.27 11.55 -0.21
N VAL A 119 -13.71 11.65 1.00
CA VAL A 119 -14.45 11.94 2.24
C VAL A 119 -13.62 12.82 3.16
N GLY A 120 -14.23 13.87 3.69
CA GLY A 120 -13.56 14.83 4.57
C GLY A 120 -12.55 15.70 3.83
N ASP A 121 -12.09 16.74 4.47
CA ASP A 121 -11.11 17.70 3.96
C ASP A 121 -9.69 17.44 4.47
N THR A 122 -9.56 16.60 5.50
CA THR A 122 -8.30 16.21 6.13
C THR A 122 -8.04 14.70 6.04
N PHE A 123 -6.79 14.30 6.27
CA PHE A 123 -6.42 12.90 6.39
C PHE A 123 -7.17 12.20 7.55
N ASP A 124 -7.27 12.88 8.70
CA ASP A 124 -7.90 12.31 9.90
C ASP A 124 -9.40 12.06 9.67
N ALA A 125 -10.09 12.98 9.01
CA ALA A 125 -11.50 12.79 8.64
C ALA A 125 -11.69 11.60 7.69
N SER A 126 -10.83 11.46 6.67
CA SER A 126 -10.85 10.32 5.77
C SER A 126 -10.52 9.01 6.48
N SER A 127 -9.54 9.02 7.38
CA SER A 127 -9.12 7.85 8.15
C SER A 127 -10.23 7.37 9.08
N LYS A 128 -10.91 8.29 9.77
CA LYS A 128 -12.07 7.98 10.62
C LYS A 128 -13.20 7.34 9.80
N ALA A 129 -13.54 7.93 8.67
CA ALA A 129 -14.57 7.38 7.78
C ALA A 129 -14.18 5.98 7.24
N ALA A 130 -12.91 5.74 6.98
CA ALA A 130 -12.41 4.43 6.56
C ALA A 130 -12.54 3.39 7.67
N GLN A 131 -12.24 3.74 8.92
CA GLN A 131 -12.38 2.86 10.08
C GLN A 131 -13.85 2.50 10.31
N GLU A 132 -14.75 3.49 10.34
CA GLU A 132 -16.19 3.28 10.48
C GLU A 132 -16.73 2.37 9.35
N TYR A 133 -16.30 2.60 8.12
CA TYR A 133 -16.65 1.74 6.98
C TYR A 133 -16.15 0.30 7.16
N THR A 134 -14.95 0.14 7.69
CA THR A 134 -14.33 -1.16 7.96
C THR A 134 -15.17 -1.98 8.94
N GLU A 135 -15.65 -1.36 10.01
CA GLU A 135 -16.51 -2.00 11.01
C GLU A 135 -17.86 -2.41 10.41
N VAL A 136 -18.55 -1.46 9.74
CA VAL A 136 -19.87 -1.70 9.15
C VAL A 136 -19.85 -2.79 8.09
N LYS A 137 -18.79 -2.83 7.26
CA LYS A 137 -18.65 -3.80 6.16
C LYS A 137 -17.89 -5.07 6.56
N ASN A 138 -17.37 -5.13 7.79
CA ASN A 138 -16.55 -6.23 8.27
C ASN A 138 -15.35 -6.55 7.33
N CYS A 139 -14.76 -5.51 6.74
CA CYS A 139 -13.55 -5.59 5.90
C CYS A 139 -12.29 -5.60 6.76
N THR A 140 -11.12 -5.76 6.14
CA THR A 140 -9.84 -5.65 6.83
C THR A 140 -9.20 -4.28 6.55
N PHE A 141 -8.89 -3.53 7.60
CA PHE A 141 -8.15 -2.28 7.47
C PHE A 141 -6.65 -2.55 7.26
N ILE A 142 -6.07 -1.94 6.24
CA ILE A 142 -4.63 -2.03 5.96
C ILE A 142 -3.98 -0.72 6.38
N ASP A 143 -3.29 -0.77 7.52
CA ASP A 143 -2.65 0.38 8.13
C ASP A 143 -1.39 0.81 7.34
N PRO A 144 -1.15 2.12 7.16
CA PRO A 144 0.05 2.64 6.51
C PRO A 144 1.32 2.56 7.37
N PHE A 145 1.23 2.26 8.69
CA PHE A 145 2.32 2.27 9.68
C PHE A 145 2.65 0.90 10.25
#